data_5b4a2510f3df7ee9278621c0032345e8
#
_entry.id   5b4a2510f3df7ee9278621c0032345e8
#
_cell.length_a   1.000
_cell.length_b   1.000
_cell.length_c   1.000
_cell.angle_alpha   90.00
_cell.angle_beta   90.00
_cell.angle_gamma   90.00
#
_symmetry.space_group_name_H-M   'P 1'
#
loop_
_entity.id
_entity.type
_entity.pdbx_description
1 polymer ?
#
loop_
_entity_poly.entity_id
_entity_poly.type
_entity_poly.pdbx_seq_one_letter_code
_entity_poly.pdbx_strand_id
1 'polypeptide(L)'
;MYQLLIVDDEPLVQAGIRSMLNWNEMNIDICGTAMNGQAALKIIEEKSPDIVITDIKMPVMNGLELAKVCRERYGENNPYFIILTSYEDFQMARDALSYQVSDYLVKLELTPEVLKNAIDRVIIQISQSRKKQMSAVNIHPFYDKFLISLLHDLFESEEQFRLQSRDLNLNFEYSSYVCCYGEIISPQADQLSAQKQIPLFTSSLQMIRELGAKYLPLYALSLDLRHFALIFCFADAADTEDYVERLTEIPQSISST
;
A
#
# COMPACT_ATOMS: atom_id res chain seq x y z
N MET A 1 -12.99 -7.90 -7.14
CA MET A 1 -14.18 -7.90 -6.26
C MET A 1 -13.73 -7.47 -4.89
N TYR A 2 -14.37 -6.45 -4.31
CA TYR A 2 -14.01 -5.95 -2.97
C TYR A 2 -14.69 -6.79 -1.90
N GLN A 3 -14.00 -7.05 -0.79
CA GLN A 3 -14.54 -7.80 0.34
C GLN A 3 -15.05 -6.83 1.41
N LEU A 4 -16.32 -6.94 1.80
CA LEU A 4 -16.97 -6.10 2.80
C LEU A 4 -17.32 -6.92 4.05
N LEU A 5 -16.93 -6.41 5.22
CA LEU A 5 -17.37 -6.93 6.53
C LEU A 5 -18.34 -5.92 7.17
N ILE A 6 -19.45 -6.43 7.71
CA ILE A 6 -20.45 -5.64 8.45
C ILE A 6 -20.38 -6.02 9.93
N VAL A 7 -20.20 -5.02 10.80
CA VAL A 7 -20.03 -5.22 12.24
C VAL A 7 -21.05 -4.35 12.99
N ASP A 8 -21.99 -4.98 13.65
CA ASP A 8 -23.03 -4.31 14.42
C ASP A 8 -23.61 -5.33 15.41
N ASP A 9 -23.90 -4.94 16.64
CA ASP A 9 -24.48 -5.86 17.64
C ASP A 9 -25.98 -6.07 17.45
N GLU A 10 -26.60 -5.31 16.54
CA GLU A 10 -27.99 -5.44 16.15
C GLU A 10 -28.16 -6.24 14.84
N PRO A 11 -28.65 -7.51 14.86
CA PRO A 11 -28.84 -8.32 13.65
C PRO A 11 -29.74 -7.67 12.60
N LEU A 12 -30.70 -6.84 13.04
CA LEU A 12 -31.61 -6.13 12.13
C LEU A 12 -30.88 -5.05 11.33
N VAL A 13 -29.90 -4.36 11.92
CA VAL A 13 -29.07 -3.37 11.24
C VAL A 13 -28.19 -4.07 10.21
N GLN A 14 -27.54 -5.19 10.58
CA GLN A 14 -26.77 -6.00 9.64
C GLN A 14 -27.60 -6.46 8.45
N ALA A 15 -28.81 -6.99 8.69
CA ALA A 15 -29.73 -7.44 7.64
C ALA A 15 -30.20 -6.26 6.76
N GLY A 16 -30.48 -5.11 7.39
CA GLY A 16 -30.83 -3.88 6.70
C GLY A 16 -29.75 -3.44 5.71
N ILE A 17 -28.52 -3.31 6.17
CA ILE A 17 -27.36 -2.92 5.32
C ILE A 17 -27.18 -3.91 4.17
N ARG A 18 -27.26 -5.23 4.45
CA ARG A 18 -27.12 -6.26 3.40
C ARG A 18 -28.16 -6.15 2.30
N SER A 19 -29.38 -5.73 2.64
CA SER A 19 -30.52 -5.63 1.70
C SER A 19 -30.64 -4.28 1.01
N MET A 20 -29.93 -3.24 1.49
CA MET A 20 -30.05 -1.87 0.96
C MET A 20 -29.56 -1.71 -0.47
N LEU A 21 -28.50 -2.45 -0.85
CA LEU A 21 -27.83 -2.29 -2.14
C LEU A 21 -27.70 -3.63 -2.85
N ASN A 22 -27.59 -3.58 -4.18
CA ASN A 22 -27.14 -4.73 -4.98
C ASN A 22 -25.62 -4.75 -5.01
N TRP A 23 -25.04 -5.38 -3.99
CA TRP A 23 -23.59 -5.43 -3.78
C TRP A 23 -22.82 -6.05 -4.95
N ASN A 24 -23.41 -7.03 -5.62
CA ASN A 24 -22.80 -7.68 -6.79
C ASN A 24 -22.63 -6.69 -7.96
N GLU A 25 -23.59 -5.81 -8.21
CA GLU A 25 -23.47 -4.77 -9.24
C GLU A 25 -22.38 -3.75 -8.94
N MET A 26 -22.06 -3.57 -7.66
CA MET A 26 -20.96 -2.71 -7.19
C MET A 26 -19.61 -3.45 -7.13
N ASN A 27 -19.55 -4.69 -7.59
CA ASN A 27 -18.36 -5.55 -7.52
C ASN A 27 -17.85 -5.75 -6.06
N ILE A 28 -18.79 -5.86 -5.11
CA ILE A 28 -18.55 -6.09 -3.69
C ILE A 28 -19.15 -7.43 -3.28
N ASP A 29 -18.41 -8.18 -2.47
CA ASP A 29 -18.86 -9.40 -1.80
C ASP A 29 -18.85 -9.18 -0.29
N ILE A 30 -19.97 -9.51 0.38
CA ILE A 30 -20.05 -9.44 1.83
C ILE A 30 -19.44 -10.71 2.42
N CYS A 31 -18.17 -10.62 2.80
CA CYS A 31 -17.39 -11.75 3.32
C CYS A 31 -17.86 -12.24 4.69
N GLY A 32 -18.60 -11.42 5.47
CA GLY A 32 -19.09 -11.83 6.77
C GLY A 32 -19.84 -10.74 7.52
N THR A 33 -20.36 -11.13 8.71
CA THR A 33 -20.91 -10.21 9.68
C THR A 33 -20.38 -10.56 11.07
N ALA A 34 -20.27 -9.58 11.98
CA ALA A 34 -19.83 -9.77 13.36
C ALA A 34 -20.70 -8.94 14.32
N MET A 35 -20.84 -9.41 15.56
CA MET A 35 -21.65 -8.77 16.60
C MET A 35 -20.84 -7.85 17.53
N ASN A 36 -19.53 -7.79 17.37
CA ASN A 36 -18.62 -6.96 18.15
C ASN A 36 -17.23 -6.92 17.47
N GLY A 37 -16.38 -5.99 17.93
CA GLY A 37 -15.05 -5.81 17.36
C GLY A 37 -14.13 -7.02 17.52
N GLN A 38 -14.25 -7.79 18.61
CA GLN A 38 -13.40 -8.97 18.80
C GLN A 38 -13.73 -10.11 17.82
N ALA A 39 -15.02 -10.33 17.55
CA ALA A 39 -15.44 -11.28 16.51
C ALA A 39 -15.04 -10.78 15.11
N ALA A 40 -15.14 -9.47 14.87
CA ALA A 40 -14.71 -8.85 13.61
C ALA A 40 -13.21 -9.04 13.37
N LEU A 41 -12.35 -8.89 14.38
CA LEU A 41 -10.89 -9.10 14.24
C LEU A 41 -10.57 -10.49 13.70
N LYS A 42 -11.24 -11.54 14.16
CA LYS A 42 -11.02 -12.91 13.65
C LYS A 42 -11.34 -13.02 12.17
N ILE A 43 -12.46 -12.41 11.74
CA ILE A 43 -12.86 -12.42 10.32
C ILE A 43 -11.87 -11.59 9.50
N ILE A 44 -11.38 -10.46 10.03
CA ILE A 44 -10.37 -9.63 9.38
C ILE A 44 -9.06 -10.40 9.19
N GLU A 45 -8.61 -11.13 10.20
CA GLU A 45 -7.42 -11.99 10.13
C GLU A 45 -7.56 -13.11 9.09
N GLU A 46 -8.74 -13.75 9.01
CA GLU A 46 -8.99 -14.87 8.10
C GLU A 46 -9.25 -14.45 6.65
N LYS A 47 -10.02 -13.37 6.46
CA LYS A 47 -10.57 -13.00 5.14
C LYS A 47 -10.00 -11.72 4.53
N SER A 48 -9.27 -10.93 5.32
CA SER A 48 -8.63 -9.68 4.89
C SER A 48 -9.58 -8.77 4.09
N PRO A 49 -10.73 -8.33 4.67
CA PRO A 49 -11.69 -7.49 3.97
C PRO A 49 -11.05 -6.15 3.56
N ASP A 50 -11.49 -5.62 2.42
CA ASP A 50 -11.08 -4.30 1.96
C ASP A 50 -11.77 -3.18 2.74
N ILE A 51 -13.05 -3.41 3.09
CA ILE A 51 -13.95 -2.42 3.71
C ILE A 51 -14.61 -3.05 4.94
N VAL A 52 -14.66 -2.28 6.01
CA VAL A 52 -15.41 -2.63 7.23
C VAL A 52 -16.42 -1.53 7.52
N ILE A 53 -17.70 -1.88 7.56
CA ILE A 53 -18.75 -1.02 8.11
C ILE A 53 -18.96 -1.46 9.56
N THR A 54 -18.79 -0.55 10.52
CA THR A 54 -18.89 -0.90 11.95
C THR A 54 -19.69 0.12 12.73
N ASP A 55 -20.53 -0.35 13.65
CA ASP A 55 -21.08 0.52 14.69
C ASP A 55 -19.99 0.97 15.66
N ILE A 56 -20.21 2.13 16.31
CA ILE A 56 -19.35 2.60 17.39
C ILE A 56 -19.60 1.81 18.64
N LYS A 57 -20.85 1.76 19.12
CA LYS A 57 -21.21 1.18 20.40
C LYS A 57 -21.54 -0.30 20.28
N MET A 58 -20.60 -1.13 20.60
CA MET A 58 -20.76 -2.57 20.64
C MET A 58 -20.17 -3.14 21.93
N PRO A 59 -20.69 -4.29 22.44
CA PRO A 59 -20.12 -4.97 23.60
C PRO A 59 -18.73 -5.53 23.30
N VAL A 60 -17.93 -5.77 24.34
CA VAL A 60 -16.61 -6.41 24.32
C VAL A 60 -15.52 -5.55 23.71
N MET A 61 -15.69 -5.11 22.47
CA MET A 61 -14.79 -4.21 21.74
C MET A 61 -15.64 -3.34 20.82
N ASN A 62 -15.54 -2.05 21.01
CA ASN A 62 -16.26 -1.06 20.21
C ASN A 62 -15.61 -0.86 18.81
N GLY A 63 -16.34 -0.18 17.90
CA GLY A 63 -15.88 0.00 16.51
C GLY A 63 -14.63 0.86 16.38
N LEU A 64 -14.42 1.82 17.27
CA LEU A 64 -13.24 2.68 17.28
C LEU A 64 -12.00 1.94 17.79
N GLU A 65 -12.18 1.12 18.83
CA GLU A 65 -11.12 0.23 19.31
C GLU A 65 -10.72 -0.78 18.24
N LEU A 66 -11.69 -1.33 17.50
CA LEU A 66 -11.44 -2.21 16.37
C LEU A 66 -10.60 -1.51 15.30
N ALA A 67 -10.99 -0.31 14.87
CA ALA A 67 -10.26 0.46 13.88
C ALA A 67 -8.82 0.77 14.34
N LYS A 68 -8.64 1.14 15.62
CA LYS A 68 -7.32 1.39 16.22
C LYS A 68 -6.43 0.15 16.18
N VAL A 69 -6.95 -1.00 16.63
CA VAL A 69 -6.19 -2.27 16.64
C VAL A 69 -5.80 -2.69 15.22
N CYS A 70 -6.73 -2.56 14.25
CA CYS A 70 -6.42 -2.88 12.85
C CYS A 70 -5.32 -1.98 12.30
N ARG A 71 -5.34 -0.68 12.63
CA ARG A 71 -4.31 0.26 12.21
C ARG A 71 -2.94 -0.07 12.79
N GLU A 72 -2.87 -0.41 14.07
CA GLU A 72 -1.62 -0.78 14.74
C GLU A 72 -1.03 -2.07 14.16
N ARG A 73 -1.89 -3.03 13.73
CA ARG A 73 -1.44 -4.33 13.22
C ARG A 73 -1.17 -4.35 11.72
N TYR A 74 -1.98 -3.65 10.93
CA TYR A 74 -1.97 -3.77 9.45
C TYR A 74 -1.59 -2.47 8.74
N GLY A 75 -1.33 -1.40 9.48
CA GLY A 75 -1.01 -0.08 8.93
C GLY A 75 -2.23 0.73 8.50
N GLU A 76 -1.94 1.89 7.91
CA GLU A 76 -2.99 2.81 7.47
C GLU A 76 -3.80 2.23 6.32
N ASN A 77 -5.13 2.39 6.40
CA ASN A 77 -6.06 2.03 5.33
C ASN A 77 -6.16 0.52 5.01
N ASN A 78 -5.95 -0.35 5.99
CA ASN A 78 -6.13 -1.79 5.76
C ASN A 78 -6.73 -2.49 7.01
N PRO A 79 -8.05 -2.76 7.04
CA PRO A 79 -9.08 -2.37 6.08
C PRO A 79 -9.50 -0.88 6.18
N TYR A 80 -10.27 -0.39 5.19
CA TYR A 80 -10.92 0.92 5.23
C TYR A 80 -12.18 0.87 6.09
N PHE A 81 -12.33 1.81 7.02
CA PHE A 81 -13.45 1.82 7.95
C PHE A 81 -14.50 2.86 7.58
N ILE A 82 -15.76 2.44 7.53
CA ILE A 82 -16.95 3.30 7.55
C ILE A 82 -17.61 3.12 8.90
N ILE A 83 -17.70 4.18 9.68
CA ILE A 83 -18.31 4.14 11.01
C ILE A 83 -19.80 4.43 10.93
N LEU A 84 -20.62 3.58 11.53
CA LEU A 84 -22.02 3.87 11.79
C LEU A 84 -22.15 4.49 13.17
N THR A 85 -22.92 5.54 13.31
CA THR A 85 -23.09 6.27 14.57
C THR A 85 -24.55 6.62 14.80
N SER A 86 -24.96 6.58 16.07
CA SER A 86 -26.21 7.25 16.49
C SER A 86 -25.97 8.76 16.59
N TYR A 87 -27.05 9.53 16.61
CA TYR A 87 -26.97 11.00 16.72
C TYR A 87 -26.26 11.46 18.01
N GLU A 88 -26.39 10.68 19.08
CA GLU A 88 -25.78 10.96 20.38
C GLU A 88 -24.24 10.75 20.39
N ASP A 89 -23.73 9.92 19.48
CA ASP A 89 -22.32 9.54 19.42
C ASP A 89 -21.50 10.40 18.45
N PHE A 90 -22.13 11.40 17.82
CA PHE A 90 -21.47 12.29 16.87
C PHE A 90 -20.24 13.01 17.42
N GLN A 91 -20.22 13.34 18.72
CA GLN A 91 -19.05 13.92 19.39
C GLN A 91 -17.91 12.90 19.48
N MET A 92 -18.22 11.62 19.80
CA MET A 92 -17.23 10.55 19.82
C MET A 92 -16.69 10.24 18.42
N ALA A 93 -17.56 10.30 17.39
CA ALA A 93 -17.14 10.14 15.99
C ALA A 93 -16.18 11.27 15.55
N ARG A 94 -16.34 12.49 16.05
CA ARG A 94 -15.45 13.63 15.77
C ARG A 94 -14.06 13.44 16.39
N ASP A 95 -13.99 12.86 17.56
CA ASP A 95 -12.71 12.48 18.18
C ASP A 95 -12.04 11.31 17.43
N ALA A 96 -12.87 10.47 16.78
CA ALA A 96 -12.43 9.36 15.92
C ALA A 96 -11.81 9.81 14.58
N LEU A 97 -11.97 11.06 14.15
CA LEU A 97 -11.22 11.62 13.02
C LEU A 97 -9.71 11.55 13.23
N SER A 98 -9.24 11.50 14.50
CA SER A 98 -7.85 11.21 14.83
C SER A 98 -7.42 9.78 14.46
N TYR A 99 -8.38 8.86 14.29
CA TYR A 99 -8.13 7.46 13.91
C TYR A 99 -8.21 7.19 12.40
N GLN A 100 -8.28 8.25 11.55
CA GLN A 100 -8.27 8.16 10.07
C GLN A 100 -9.30 7.16 9.51
N VAL A 101 -10.52 7.17 10.04
CA VAL A 101 -11.64 6.45 9.42
C VAL A 101 -11.95 7.07 8.06
N SER A 102 -12.35 6.26 7.11
CA SER A 102 -12.55 6.70 5.72
C SER A 102 -13.82 7.50 5.55
N ASP A 103 -14.87 7.16 6.33
CA ASP A 103 -16.16 7.84 6.33
C ASP A 103 -16.95 7.53 7.60
N TYR A 104 -17.99 8.34 7.86
CA TYR A 104 -18.94 8.08 8.93
C TYR A 104 -20.37 8.36 8.46
N LEU A 105 -21.32 7.57 8.94
CA LEU A 105 -22.73 7.64 8.57
C LEU A 105 -23.60 7.63 9.82
N VAL A 106 -24.63 8.46 9.83
CA VAL A 106 -25.62 8.47 10.92
C VAL A 106 -26.68 7.42 10.64
N LYS A 107 -26.87 6.45 11.56
CA LYS A 107 -27.83 5.33 11.39
C LYS A 107 -29.24 5.79 11.02
N LEU A 108 -29.74 6.88 11.62
CA LEU A 108 -31.07 7.41 11.37
C LEU A 108 -31.24 8.04 9.98
N GLU A 109 -30.14 8.46 9.36
CA GLU A 109 -30.11 9.08 8.02
C GLU A 109 -29.67 8.08 6.95
N LEU A 110 -29.47 6.82 7.31
CA LEU A 110 -28.95 5.80 6.42
C LEU A 110 -30.00 5.42 5.38
N THR A 111 -29.75 5.86 4.15
CA THR A 111 -30.53 5.48 2.97
C THR A 111 -29.65 4.72 1.98
N PRO A 112 -30.22 3.97 1.02
CA PRO A 112 -29.45 3.31 -0.02
C PRO A 112 -28.49 4.25 -0.76
N GLU A 113 -28.91 5.49 -1.02
CA GLU A 113 -28.12 6.49 -1.71
C GLU A 113 -26.95 6.98 -0.85
N VAL A 114 -27.19 7.28 0.43
CA VAL A 114 -26.15 7.70 1.38
C VAL A 114 -25.10 6.61 1.54
N LEU A 115 -25.52 5.36 1.73
CA LEU A 115 -24.63 4.21 1.86
C LEU A 115 -23.81 3.99 0.59
N LYS A 116 -24.47 4.04 -0.59
CA LYS A 116 -23.80 3.90 -1.88
C LYS A 116 -22.71 4.95 -2.07
N ASN A 117 -23.02 6.21 -1.80
CA ASN A 117 -22.07 7.31 -1.94
C ASN A 117 -20.84 7.15 -1.01
N ALA A 118 -21.06 6.68 0.21
CA ALA A 118 -19.94 6.39 1.14
C ALA A 118 -19.05 5.27 0.62
N ILE A 119 -19.64 4.18 0.15
CA ILE A 119 -18.92 3.05 -0.45
C ILE A 119 -18.14 3.50 -1.69
N ASP A 120 -18.75 4.28 -2.58
CA ASP A 120 -18.09 4.79 -3.79
C ASP A 120 -16.87 5.66 -3.43
N ARG A 121 -16.96 6.51 -2.40
CA ARG A 121 -15.80 7.28 -1.90
C ARG A 121 -14.68 6.38 -1.42
N VAL A 122 -15.00 5.34 -0.65
CA VAL A 122 -14.01 4.38 -0.14
C VAL A 122 -13.37 3.59 -1.28
N ILE A 123 -14.14 3.14 -2.26
CA ILE A 123 -13.61 2.46 -3.45
C ILE A 123 -12.63 3.35 -4.23
N ILE A 124 -12.93 4.65 -4.35
CA ILE A 124 -12.01 5.62 -4.96
C ILE A 124 -10.72 5.72 -4.14
N GLN A 125 -10.81 5.80 -2.81
CA GLN A 125 -9.63 5.83 -1.92
C GLN A 125 -8.79 4.56 -2.05
N ILE A 126 -9.41 3.37 -2.04
CA ILE A 126 -8.74 2.08 -2.26
C ILE A 126 -8.03 2.08 -3.62
N SER A 127 -8.73 2.53 -4.67
CA SER A 127 -8.18 2.58 -6.02
C SER A 127 -7.00 3.54 -6.13
N GLN A 128 -7.08 4.70 -5.46
CA GLN A 128 -5.99 5.69 -5.40
C GLN A 128 -4.81 5.18 -4.56
N SER A 129 -5.07 4.53 -3.43
CA SER A 129 -4.01 3.91 -2.60
C SER A 129 -3.35 2.74 -3.33
N ARG A 130 -4.15 1.88 -4.00
CA ARG A 130 -3.62 0.83 -4.87
C ARG A 130 -2.85 1.41 -6.05
N LYS A 131 -3.33 2.51 -6.66
CA LYS A 131 -2.57 3.25 -7.67
C LYS A 131 -1.33 3.92 -7.09
N LYS A 132 -1.36 4.47 -5.87
CA LYS A 132 -0.17 4.99 -5.19
C LYS A 132 0.79 3.87 -4.78
N GLN A 133 0.28 2.73 -4.30
CA GLN A 133 1.08 1.53 -4.06
C GLN A 133 1.56 0.91 -5.38
N MET A 134 0.73 0.86 -6.43
CA MET A 134 1.16 0.53 -7.79
C MET A 134 2.03 1.62 -8.41
N SER A 135 1.95 2.90 -7.98
CA SER A 135 2.85 3.99 -8.37
C SER A 135 4.11 4.03 -7.51
N ALA A 136 4.08 3.49 -6.30
CA ALA A 136 5.27 3.10 -5.53
C ALA A 136 5.87 1.77 -6.02
N VAL A 137 5.07 0.95 -6.67
CA VAL A 137 5.41 -0.23 -7.51
C VAL A 137 5.24 0.14 -8.98
N ASN A 138 5.20 1.40 -9.33
CA ASN A 138 5.41 1.80 -10.71
C ASN A 138 6.89 1.49 -11.02
N ILE A 139 7.02 0.24 -11.44
CA ILE A 139 7.66 -0.01 -12.71
C ILE A 139 6.93 0.94 -13.64
N HIS A 140 7.44 2.14 -13.77
CA HIS A 140 7.06 3.02 -14.86
C HIS A 140 7.52 2.20 -16.07
N PRO A 141 6.64 1.60 -16.88
CA PRO A 141 7.13 0.69 -17.95
C PRO A 141 8.13 1.40 -18.84
N PHE A 142 8.02 2.74 -18.91
CA PHE A 142 8.95 3.61 -19.59
C PHE A 142 10.23 3.87 -18.79
N TYR A 143 10.18 4.01 -17.48
CA TYR A 143 11.33 4.21 -16.60
C TYR A 143 12.24 2.98 -16.58
N ASP A 144 11.68 1.81 -16.35
CA ASP A 144 12.46 0.57 -16.34
C ASP A 144 12.98 0.22 -17.72
N LYS A 145 12.17 0.42 -18.77
CA LYS A 145 12.62 0.26 -20.16
C LYS A 145 13.79 1.20 -20.47
N PHE A 146 13.72 2.46 -20.02
CA PHE A 146 14.80 3.43 -20.18
C PHE A 146 16.07 2.97 -19.47
N LEU A 147 15.98 2.56 -18.17
CA LEU A 147 17.14 2.09 -17.43
C LEU A 147 17.72 0.78 -17.97
N ILE A 148 16.87 -0.15 -18.46
CA ILE A 148 17.31 -1.35 -19.17
C ILE A 148 18.06 -0.94 -20.44
N SER A 149 17.52 -0.01 -21.24
CA SER A 149 18.19 0.49 -22.44
C SER A 149 19.52 1.13 -22.12
N LEU A 150 19.61 1.87 -21.00
CA LEU A 150 20.86 2.46 -20.52
C LEU A 150 21.91 1.41 -20.16
N LEU A 151 21.52 0.39 -19.37
CA LEU A 151 22.44 -0.66 -18.93
C LEU A 151 22.94 -1.56 -20.09
N HIS A 152 22.17 -1.67 -21.16
CA HIS A 152 22.50 -2.49 -22.33
C HIS A 152 22.96 -1.71 -23.54
N ASP A 153 23.18 -0.39 -23.40
CA ASP A 153 23.60 0.51 -24.50
C ASP A 153 22.69 0.41 -25.74
N LEU A 154 21.37 0.45 -25.51
CA LEU A 154 20.35 0.25 -26.54
C LEU A 154 19.81 1.57 -27.12
N PHE A 155 20.41 2.72 -26.80
CA PHE A 155 20.02 4.00 -27.39
C PHE A 155 20.63 4.15 -28.77
N GLU A 156 19.80 4.54 -29.75
CA GLU A 156 20.23 4.74 -31.14
C GLU A 156 21.07 6.04 -31.30
N SER A 157 20.85 7.01 -30.40
CA SER A 157 21.58 8.28 -30.39
C SER A 157 21.56 8.95 -29.03
N GLU A 158 22.55 9.85 -28.80
CA GLU A 158 22.60 10.70 -27.61
C GLU A 158 21.38 11.63 -27.51
N GLU A 159 20.82 12.05 -28.65
CA GLU A 159 19.64 12.89 -28.71
C GLU A 159 18.40 12.14 -28.21
N GLN A 160 18.24 10.88 -28.59
CA GLN A 160 17.17 9.99 -28.08
C GLN A 160 17.30 9.81 -26.58
N PHE A 161 18.51 9.55 -26.06
CA PHE A 161 18.76 9.43 -24.60
C PHE A 161 18.36 10.71 -23.86
N ARG A 162 18.81 11.89 -24.35
CA ARG A 162 18.49 13.19 -23.71
C ARG A 162 17.00 13.51 -23.74
N LEU A 163 16.31 13.19 -24.83
CA LEU A 163 14.86 13.40 -24.94
C LEU A 163 14.11 12.54 -23.93
N GLN A 164 14.39 11.24 -23.92
CA GLN A 164 13.70 10.29 -23.03
C GLN A 164 14.03 10.53 -21.56
N SER A 165 15.27 10.89 -21.21
CA SER A 165 15.64 11.23 -19.83
C SER A 165 14.90 12.47 -19.34
N ARG A 166 14.72 13.47 -20.20
CA ARG A 166 13.95 14.69 -19.90
C ARG A 166 12.46 14.38 -19.70
N ASP A 167 11.87 13.60 -20.60
CA ASP A 167 10.45 13.20 -20.51
C ASP A 167 10.15 12.41 -19.22
N LEU A 168 11.12 11.63 -18.74
CA LEU A 168 11.03 10.87 -17.50
C LEU A 168 11.49 11.67 -16.26
N ASN A 169 11.91 12.93 -16.44
CA ASN A 169 12.47 13.78 -15.40
C ASN A 169 13.65 13.15 -14.66
N LEU A 170 14.54 12.48 -15.42
CA LEU A 170 15.75 11.84 -14.93
C LEU A 170 16.95 12.73 -15.15
N ASN A 171 17.81 12.87 -14.14
CA ASN A 171 19.05 13.63 -14.21
C ASN A 171 20.26 12.69 -14.31
N PHE A 172 20.97 12.75 -15.42
CA PHE A 172 22.23 12.02 -15.66
C PHE A 172 23.42 12.96 -15.82
N GLU A 173 23.41 14.10 -15.14
CA GLU A 173 24.51 15.07 -15.12
C GLU A 173 25.45 14.84 -13.91
N TYR A 174 25.94 13.61 -13.78
CA TYR A 174 26.88 13.22 -12.72
C TYR A 174 28.23 12.82 -13.32
N SER A 175 29.30 13.01 -12.53
CA SER A 175 30.67 12.72 -13.01
C SER A 175 30.95 11.22 -13.13
N SER A 176 30.30 10.40 -12.30
CA SER A 176 30.44 8.94 -12.34
C SER A 176 29.22 8.21 -11.83
N TYR A 177 29.13 6.94 -12.21
CA TYR A 177 28.02 6.05 -11.86
C TYR A 177 28.56 4.70 -11.41
N VAL A 178 27.96 4.12 -10.37
CA VAL A 178 28.24 2.75 -9.94
C VAL A 178 26.97 1.95 -10.03
N CYS A 179 27.00 0.85 -10.78
CA CYS A 179 25.89 -0.07 -10.91
C CYS A 179 26.13 -1.26 -9.97
N CYS A 180 25.16 -1.50 -9.08
CA CYS A 180 25.14 -2.66 -8.18
C CYS A 180 23.99 -3.58 -8.58
N TYR A 181 24.27 -4.87 -8.65
CA TYR A 181 23.26 -5.92 -8.80
C TYR A 181 22.97 -6.54 -7.46
N GLY A 182 21.69 -6.78 -7.17
CA GLY A 182 21.26 -7.38 -5.91
C GLY A 182 20.13 -8.39 -6.08
N GLU A 183 20.04 -9.29 -5.10
CA GLU A 183 18.96 -10.28 -4.99
C GLU A 183 18.31 -10.15 -3.62
N ILE A 184 16.96 -10.16 -3.59
CA ILE A 184 16.20 -10.22 -2.35
C ILE A 184 16.00 -11.67 -1.97
N ILE A 185 16.71 -12.10 -0.91
CA ILE A 185 16.62 -13.45 -0.36
C ILE A 185 15.71 -13.44 0.86
N SER A 186 14.62 -14.20 0.82
CA SER A 186 13.72 -14.38 1.96
C SER A 186 13.22 -15.82 2.04
N PRO A 187 13.78 -16.65 2.94
CA PRO A 187 13.33 -18.03 3.11
C PRO A 187 11.85 -18.16 3.48
N GLN A 188 11.29 -17.14 4.13
CA GLN A 188 9.87 -17.09 4.48
C GLN A 188 8.99 -16.79 3.26
N ALA A 189 9.48 -15.94 2.34
CA ALA A 189 8.77 -15.62 1.11
C ALA A 189 8.69 -16.81 0.15
N ASP A 190 9.70 -17.69 0.16
CA ASP A 190 9.76 -18.87 -0.71
C ASP A 190 8.63 -19.87 -0.44
N GLN A 191 8.05 -19.83 0.76
CA GLN A 191 6.91 -20.66 1.17
C GLN A 191 5.56 -20.05 0.81
N LEU A 192 5.53 -18.80 0.33
CA LEU A 192 4.31 -18.11 -0.05
C LEU A 192 3.92 -18.38 -1.51
N SER A 193 2.61 -18.29 -1.80
CA SER A 193 2.14 -18.28 -3.20
C SER A 193 2.70 -17.07 -3.96
N ALA A 194 2.84 -17.19 -5.28
CA ALA A 194 3.37 -16.12 -6.14
C ALA A 194 2.62 -14.77 -5.95
N GLN A 195 1.30 -14.83 -5.74
CA GLN A 195 0.50 -13.62 -5.48
C GLN A 195 0.87 -12.89 -4.18
N LYS A 196 1.39 -13.60 -3.17
CA LYS A 196 1.86 -13.02 -1.90
C LYS A 196 3.33 -12.62 -1.96
N GLN A 197 4.11 -13.25 -2.83
CA GLN A 197 5.52 -12.90 -3.03
C GLN A 197 5.68 -11.53 -3.70
N ILE A 198 4.87 -11.22 -4.73
CA ILE A 198 4.98 -9.98 -5.50
C ILE A 198 4.94 -8.72 -4.59
N PRO A 199 3.95 -8.51 -3.71
CA PRO A 199 3.94 -7.35 -2.83
C PRO A 199 5.14 -7.27 -1.90
N LEU A 200 5.62 -8.42 -1.39
CA LEU A 200 6.75 -8.46 -0.48
C LEU A 200 8.04 -7.96 -1.17
N PHE A 201 8.39 -8.55 -2.33
CA PHE A 201 9.60 -8.16 -3.06
C PHE A 201 9.53 -6.72 -3.55
N THR A 202 8.34 -6.27 -3.95
CA THR A 202 8.14 -4.90 -4.39
C THR A 202 8.31 -3.89 -3.25
N SER A 203 7.75 -4.19 -2.06
CA SER A 203 7.93 -3.34 -0.88
C SER A 203 9.39 -3.31 -0.44
N SER A 204 10.11 -4.44 -0.55
CA SER A 204 11.54 -4.50 -0.24
C SER A 204 12.37 -3.61 -1.18
N LEU A 205 12.11 -3.64 -2.49
CA LEU A 205 12.80 -2.78 -3.45
C LEU A 205 12.47 -1.29 -3.20
N GLN A 206 11.23 -0.98 -2.86
CA GLN A 206 10.84 0.38 -2.49
C GLN A 206 11.59 0.85 -1.23
N MET A 207 11.70 0.01 -0.21
CA MET A 207 12.47 0.33 1.00
C MET A 207 13.95 0.58 0.66
N ILE A 208 14.56 -0.26 -0.18
CA ILE A 208 15.94 -0.09 -0.64
C ILE A 208 16.10 1.26 -1.36
N ARG A 209 15.17 1.62 -2.23
CA ARG A 209 15.15 2.91 -2.94
C ARG A 209 15.07 4.09 -1.97
N GLU A 210 14.13 4.04 -1.02
CA GLU A 210 13.93 5.13 -0.05
C GLU A 210 15.08 5.29 0.92
N LEU A 211 15.65 4.18 1.40
CA LEU A 211 16.80 4.20 2.29
C LEU A 211 18.05 4.67 1.54
N GLY A 212 18.30 4.14 0.35
CA GLY A 212 19.47 4.51 -0.45
C GLY A 212 19.45 5.97 -0.86
N ALA A 213 18.29 6.52 -1.24
CA ALA A 213 18.11 7.90 -1.64
C ALA A 213 18.43 8.93 -0.52
N LYS A 214 18.46 8.49 0.76
CA LYS A 214 18.88 9.35 1.88
C LYS A 214 20.38 9.61 1.91
N TYR A 215 21.16 8.75 1.30
CA TYR A 215 22.62 8.82 1.32
C TYR A 215 23.21 9.33 0.01
N LEU A 216 22.67 8.85 -1.13
CA LEU A 216 23.15 9.20 -2.46
C LEU A 216 21.97 9.25 -3.43
N PRO A 217 22.04 10.13 -4.47
CA PRO A 217 21.14 10.02 -5.61
C PRO A 217 21.30 8.65 -6.26
N LEU A 218 20.19 7.95 -6.45
CA LEU A 218 20.21 6.62 -7.07
C LEU A 218 18.98 6.36 -7.92
N TYR A 219 19.15 5.52 -8.90
CA TYR A 219 18.07 4.90 -9.67
C TYR A 219 18.00 3.43 -9.34
N ALA A 220 16.80 2.90 -9.09
CA ALA A 220 16.58 1.50 -8.78
C ALA A 220 15.67 0.87 -9.84
N LEU A 221 16.08 -0.27 -10.35
CA LEU A 221 15.44 -1.02 -11.41
C LEU A 221 15.14 -2.44 -10.95
N SER A 222 13.90 -2.90 -11.12
CA SER A 222 13.56 -4.32 -10.99
C SER A 222 13.91 -5.06 -12.27
N LEU A 223 14.72 -6.10 -12.17
CA LEU A 223 15.08 -6.96 -13.30
C LEU A 223 14.11 -8.13 -13.43
N ASP A 224 13.71 -8.70 -12.31
CA ASP A 224 12.65 -9.68 -12.18
C ASP A 224 12.03 -9.61 -10.78
N LEU A 225 11.33 -10.66 -10.35
CA LEU A 225 10.66 -10.67 -9.05
C LEU A 225 11.61 -10.50 -7.86
N ARG A 226 12.85 -10.97 -7.95
CA ARG A 226 13.84 -10.99 -6.85
C ARG A 226 15.07 -10.15 -7.12
N HIS A 227 15.44 -10.00 -8.37
CA HIS A 227 16.65 -9.33 -8.77
C HIS A 227 16.41 -7.86 -9.11
N PHE A 228 17.35 -7.03 -8.69
CA PHE A 228 17.29 -5.59 -8.94
C PHE A 228 18.68 -5.05 -9.26
N ALA A 229 18.70 -3.90 -9.92
CA ALA A 229 19.90 -3.11 -10.13
C ALA A 229 19.73 -1.74 -9.45
N LEU A 230 20.80 -1.24 -8.85
CA LEU A 230 20.90 0.11 -8.30
C LEU A 230 21.99 0.86 -9.08
N ILE A 231 21.68 2.04 -9.55
CA ILE A 231 22.64 2.94 -10.22
C ILE A 231 22.86 4.11 -9.28
N PHE A 232 23.97 4.14 -8.58
CA PHE A 232 24.39 5.25 -7.73
C PHE A 232 25.05 6.33 -8.56
N CYS A 233 24.72 7.58 -8.26
CA CYS A 233 25.16 8.76 -9.00
C CYS A 233 26.10 9.60 -8.13
N PHE A 234 27.31 9.91 -8.64
CA PHE A 234 28.34 10.65 -7.91
C PHE A 234 28.65 11.97 -8.60
N ALA A 235 28.62 13.05 -7.83
CA ALA A 235 28.94 14.38 -8.31
C ALA A 235 30.46 14.55 -8.57
N ASP A 236 31.30 13.88 -7.78
CA ASP A 236 32.76 13.83 -7.96
C ASP A 236 33.23 12.37 -8.19
N ALA A 237 34.09 12.18 -9.16
CA ALA A 237 34.66 10.87 -9.47
C ALA A 237 35.59 10.37 -8.35
N ALA A 238 36.21 11.26 -7.56
CA ALA A 238 37.05 10.90 -6.44
C ALA A 238 36.27 10.25 -5.28
N ASP A 239 35.01 10.59 -5.14
CA ASP A 239 34.14 10.00 -4.10
C ASP A 239 33.78 8.53 -4.40
N THR A 240 33.92 8.11 -5.67
CA THR A 240 33.47 6.78 -6.13
C THR A 240 34.26 5.66 -5.47
N GLU A 241 35.58 5.80 -5.28
CA GLU A 241 36.44 4.77 -4.69
C GLU A 241 36.12 4.57 -3.20
N ASP A 242 35.97 5.65 -2.43
CA ASP A 242 35.61 5.63 -1.01
C ASP A 242 34.22 4.99 -0.76
N TYR A 243 33.24 5.28 -1.65
CA TYR A 243 31.89 4.72 -1.54
C TYR A 243 31.81 3.26 -1.99
N VAL A 244 32.56 2.82 -2.98
CA VAL A 244 32.61 1.40 -3.36
C VAL A 244 33.16 0.56 -2.19
N GLU A 245 34.19 1.05 -1.49
CA GLU A 245 34.71 0.39 -0.29
C GLU A 245 33.67 0.29 0.82
N ARG A 246 32.95 1.38 1.11
CA ARG A 246 31.84 1.40 2.08
C ARG A 246 30.66 0.53 1.68
N LEU A 247 30.28 0.49 0.39
CA LEU A 247 29.18 -0.36 -0.10
C LEU A 247 29.51 -1.85 0.02
N THR A 248 30.79 -2.24 -0.02
CA THR A 248 31.21 -3.63 0.20
C THR A 248 31.15 -4.04 1.67
N GLU A 249 31.13 -3.09 2.61
CA GLU A 249 30.99 -3.34 4.05
C GLU A 249 29.53 -3.52 4.53
N ILE A 250 28.56 -3.01 3.78
CA ILE A 250 27.11 -3.06 4.12
C ILE A 250 26.54 -4.49 4.22
N PRO A 251 26.93 -5.48 3.40
CA PRO A 251 26.36 -6.84 3.48
C PRO A 251 26.57 -7.55 4.82
N GLN A 252 27.57 -7.17 5.60
CA GLN A 252 27.85 -7.81 6.89
C GLN A 252 26.94 -7.33 8.04
N SER A 253 26.29 -6.17 7.90
CA SER A 253 25.44 -5.59 8.93
C SER A 253 23.95 -5.93 8.78
N ILE A 254 23.50 -6.37 7.62
CA ILE A 254 22.09 -6.69 7.33
C ILE A 254 21.73 -8.15 7.63
N SER A 255 22.72 -9.04 7.78
CA SER A 255 22.50 -10.47 8.07
C SER A 255 22.28 -10.81 9.56
N SER A 256 22.26 -9.81 10.47
CA SER A 256 22.21 -10.02 11.92
C SER A 256 20.95 -9.42 12.61
N THR A 257 19.89 -9.08 11.86
CA THR A 257 18.57 -8.67 12.38
C THR A 257 17.50 -9.55 11.76
#